data_8d389c8a57fa36967eb2db4dbf9f343d
#
_entry.id   8d389c8a57fa36967eb2db4dbf9f343d
#
_cell.length_a   1.000
_cell.length_b   1.000
_cell.length_c   1.000
_cell.angle_alpha   90.00
_cell.angle_beta   90.00
_cell.angle_gamma   90.00
#
_symmetry.space_group_name_H-M   'P 1'
#
loop_
_entity.id
_entity.type
_entity.pdbx_description
1 polymer ?
#
loop_
_entity_poly.entity_id
_entity_poly.type
_entity_poly.pdbx_seq_one_letter_code
_entity_poly.pdbx_strand_id
1 'polypeptide(L)'
;FVPNITIGPMVVKALRKHSKQPFDCHLMISPVDPMVPAYADAGADVISFHPEAGPHVHRTVQLIKSLGKKAGCVLNPATPLSAIEHVLGDLDLVLVMSVNPGFGGQAFIESQLAKIAALRKAIDALGKPIDLEVDGGVNVETARRCIKAGADVLVAGTAVFSGGPDKYAANIKALRS
;
A
#
# COMPACT_ATOMS: atom_id res chain seq x y z
N PHE A 1 -14.36 -1.74 5.54
CA PHE A 1 -15.19 -1.43 4.36
C PHE A 1 -15.11 -2.52 3.27
N VAL A 2 -14.33 -3.54 3.47
CA VAL A 2 -14.38 -4.78 2.68
C VAL A 2 -15.18 -5.87 3.42
N PRO A 3 -15.65 -6.94 2.73
CA PRO A 3 -16.55 -7.92 3.35
C PRO A 3 -15.97 -8.68 4.55
N ASN A 4 -14.64 -8.82 4.61
CA ASN A 4 -13.96 -9.59 5.66
C ASN A 4 -12.50 -9.16 5.84
N ILE A 5 -11.94 -9.40 7.05
CA ILE A 5 -10.52 -9.28 7.34
C ILE A 5 -9.85 -10.62 7.08
N THR A 6 -9.08 -10.74 5.99
CA THR A 6 -8.44 -11.99 5.60
C THR A 6 -7.18 -12.25 6.43
N ILE A 7 -6.34 -11.22 6.66
CA ILE A 7 -5.08 -11.29 7.41
C ILE A 7 -5.17 -10.34 8.58
N GLY A 8 -5.57 -10.87 9.74
CA GLY A 8 -5.64 -10.10 10.98
C GLY A 8 -4.30 -10.04 11.73
N PRO A 9 -4.22 -9.27 12.84
CA PRO A 9 -3.00 -9.13 13.65
C PRO A 9 -2.43 -10.46 14.12
N MET A 10 -3.26 -11.47 14.41
CA MET A 10 -2.80 -12.80 14.82
C MET A 10 -1.97 -13.49 13.73
N VAL A 11 -2.37 -13.34 12.45
CA VAL A 11 -1.64 -13.91 11.31
C VAL A 11 -0.31 -13.17 11.12
N VAL A 12 -0.32 -11.84 11.18
CA VAL A 12 0.90 -11.01 11.11
C VAL A 12 1.89 -11.44 12.20
N LYS A 13 1.44 -11.57 13.44
CA LYS A 13 2.25 -12.01 14.58
C LYS A 13 2.82 -13.42 14.38
N ALA A 14 2.04 -14.33 13.84
CA ALA A 14 2.50 -15.70 13.56
C ALA A 14 3.58 -15.72 12.48
N LEU A 15 3.47 -14.88 11.45
CA LEU A 15 4.45 -14.78 10.36
C LEU A 15 5.71 -14.03 10.76
N ARG A 16 5.63 -13.07 11.67
CA ARG A 16 6.76 -12.22 12.07
C ARG A 16 8.00 -13.01 12.51
N LYS A 17 7.82 -14.10 13.23
CA LYS A 17 8.92 -14.97 13.68
C LYS A 17 9.65 -15.69 12.53
N HIS A 18 9.05 -15.78 11.35
CA HIS A 18 9.59 -16.50 10.19
C HIS A 18 10.28 -15.58 9.18
N SER A 19 10.17 -14.24 9.32
CA SER A 19 10.76 -13.30 8.38
C SER A 19 11.31 -12.07 9.08
N LYS A 20 12.45 -11.57 8.59
CA LYS A 20 13.03 -10.28 8.98
C LYS A 20 12.74 -9.18 7.97
N GLN A 21 12.06 -9.51 6.87
CA GLN A 21 11.66 -8.53 5.88
C GLN A 21 10.61 -7.56 6.45
N PRO A 22 10.56 -6.30 5.99
CA PRO A 22 9.52 -5.38 6.39
C PRO A 22 8.12 -5.97 6.12
N PHE A 23 7.21 -5.81 7.08
CA PHE A 23 5.81 -6.15 6.93
C PHE A 23 5.02 -4.87 6.69
N ASP A 24 4.55 -4.71 5.46
CA ASP A 24 3.61 -3.68 5.07
C ASP A 24 2.18 -4.20 5.26
N CYS A 25 1.44 -3.54 6.13
CA CYS A 25 0.08 -3.91 6.48
C CYS A 25 -0.90 -2.86 5.97
N HIS A 26 -1.51 -3.14 4.82
CA HIS A 26 -2.56 -2.33 4.25
C HIS A 26 -3.91 -2.66 4.90
N LEU A 27 -4.49 -1.70 5.64
CA LEU A 27 -5.72 -1.88 6.41
C LEU A 27 -6.94 -1.40 5.65
N MET A 28 -7.73 -2.33 5.13
CA MET A 28 -9.04 -2.08 4.50
C MET A 28 -10.17 -2.14 5.54
N ILE A 29 -10.01 -1.44 6.67
CA ILE A 29 -10.85 -1.55 7.87
C ILE A 29 -11.45 -0.17 8.20
N SER A 30 -12.71 -0.14 8.59
CA SER A 30 -13.37 1.06 9.09
C SER A 30 -14.22 0.71 10.34
N PRO A 31 -14.05 1.42 11.47
CA PRO A 31 -13.03 2.45 11.74
C PRO A 31 -11.63 1.83 11.90
N VAL A 32 -10.58 2.56 11.45
CA VAL A 32 -9.21 2.01 11.43
C VAL A 32 -8.46 2.22 12.75
N ASP A 33 -8.60 3.36 13.40
CA ASP A 33 -7.82 3.74 14.60
C ASP A 33 -7.78 2.65 15.68
N PRO A 34 -8.90 1.98 16.04
CA PRO A 34 -8.89 0.93 17.07
C PRO A 34 -8.02 -0.28 16.73
N MET A 35 -7.77 -0.51 15.43
CA MET A 35 -7.01 -1.68 14.96
C MET A 35 -5.50 -1.40 14.84
N VAL A 36 -5.10 -0.15 14.68
CA VAL A 36 -3.69 0.25 14.47
C VAL A 36 -2.75 -0.31 15.54
N PRO A 37 -3.04 -0.19 16.86
CA PRO A 37 -2.14 -0.73 17.90
C PRO A 37 -1.94 -2.24 17.78
N ALA A 38 -2.99 -2.99 17.47
CA ALA A 38 -2.91 -4.45 17.36
C ALA A 38 -2.00 -4.90 16.21
N TYR A 39 -2.01 -4.21 15.05
CA TYR A 39 -1.10 -4.50 13.95
C TYR A 39 0.34 -4.06 14.27
N ALA A 40 0.53 -2.92 14.95
CA ALA A 40 1.83 -2.47 15.41
C ALA A 40 2.49 -3.49 16.35
N ASP A 41 1.73 -3.99 17.34
CA ASP A 41 2.19 -5.00 18.32
C ASP A 41 2.41 -6.38 17.66
N ALA A 42 1.68 -6.68 16.60
CA ALA A 42 1.86 -7.91 15.82
C ALA A 42 3.18 -7.91 15.02
N GLY A 43 3.82 -6.75 14.84
CA GLY A 43 5.11 -6.62 14.17
C GLY A 43 5.03 -6.03 12.77
N ALA A 44 3.98 -5.27 12.44
CA ALA A 44 3.97 -4.44 11.24
C ALA A 44 5.11 -3.41 11.30
N ASP A 45 5.77 -3.17 10.17
CA ASP A 45 6.78 -2.13 10.01
C ASP A 45 6.19 -0.88 9.35
N VAL A 46 5.29 -1.08 8.39
CA VAL A 46 4.48 -0.06 7.74
C VAL A 46 3.01 -0.38 8.00
N ILE A 47 2.22 0.64 8.32
CA ILE A 47 0.76 0.53 8.43
C ILE A 47 0.16 1.58 7.51
N SER A 48 -0.60 1.13 6.51
CA SER A 48 -1.27 2.00 5.56
C SER A 48 -2.80 1.88 5.68
N PHE A 49 -3.49 2.99 5.54
CA PHE A 49 -4.94 3.09 5.72
C PHE A 49 -5.57 4.05 4.71
N HIS A 50 -6.86 3.90 4.47
CA HIS A 50 -7.62 4.78 3.58
C HIS A 50 -8.13 6.03 4.29
N PRO A 51 -8.11 7.22 3.64
CA PRO A 51 -8.72 8.42 4.20
C PRO A 51 -10.19 8.22 4.60
N GLU A 52 -10.89 7.34 3.88
CA GLU A 52 -12.29 7.02 4.12
C GLU A 52 -12.53 6.14 5.37
N ALA A 53 -11.46 5.59 5.95
CA ALA A 53 -11.55 4.70 7.12
C ALA A 53 -11.78 5.43 8.46
N GLY A 54 -11.77 6.75 8.44
CA GLY A 54 -12.04 7.55 9.64
C GLY A 54 -12.08 9.05 9.33
N PRO A 55 -12.70 9.85 10.20
CA PRO A 55 -12.90 11.28 9.96
C PRO A 55 -11.63 12.14 10.15
N HIS A 56 -10.57 11.59 10.72
CA HIS A 56 -9.39 12.35 11.15
C HIS A 56 -8.08 11.73 10.63
N VAL A 57 -7.83 11.83 9.33
CA VAL A 57 -6.63 11.27 8.65
C VAL A 57 -5.33 11.65 9.36
N HIS A 58 -5.14 12.94 9.69
CA HIS A 58 -3.95 13.42 10.38
C HIS A 58 -3.74 12.73 11.75
N ARG A 59 -4.81 12.55 12.54
CA ARG A 59 -4.74 11.86 13.84
C ARG A 59 -4.31 10.40 13.67
N THR A 60 -4.80 9.71 12.66
CA THR A 60 -4.42 8.31 12.36
C THR A 60 -2.95 8.22 11.98
N VAL A 61 -2.44 9.15 11.16
CA VAL A 61 -1.00 9.24 10.84
C VAL A 61 -0.17 9.42 12.11
N GLN A 62 -0.57 10.34 12.99
CA GLN A 62 0.12 10.57 14.27
C GLN A 62 0.07 9.33 15.19
N LEU A 63 -1.06 8.63 15.24
CA LEU A 63 -1.19 7.39 16.01
C LEU A 63 -0.19 6.33 15.52
N ILE A 64 -0.10 6.07 14.22
CA ILE A 64 0.83 5.11 13.64
C ILE A 64 2.27 5.49 13.99
N LYS A 65 2.64 6.76 13.81
CA LYS A 65 3.99 7.26 14.10
C LYS A 65 4.33 7.22 15.60
N SER A 66 3.37 7.47 16.47
CA SER A 66 3.57 7.36 17.93
C SER A 66 3.91 5.95 18.40
N LEU A 67 3.51 4.94 17.63
CA LEU A 67 3.85 3.53 17.85
C LEU A 67 5.19 3.11 17.20
N GLY A 68 5.95 4.08 16.67
CA GLY A 68 7.25 3.84 16.03
C GLY A 68 7.15 3.15 14.66
N LYS A 69 6.00 3.24 13.98
CA LYS A 69 5.77 2.61 12.68
C LYS A 69 5.77 3.65 11.55
N LYS A 70 6.11 3.20 10.34
CA LYS A 70 5.93 4.00 9.13
C LYS A 70 4.45 4.15 8.82
N ALA A 71 4.01 5.37 8.53
CA ALA A 71 2.62 5.68 8.22
C ALA A 71 2.40 5.80 6.71
N GLY A 72 1.48 4.99 6.19
CA GLY A 72 1.03 5.05 4.80
C GLY A 72 -0.41 5.53 4.66
N CYS A 73 -0.71 6.20 3.55
CA CYS A 73 -2.08 6.53 3.19
C CYS A 73 -2.43 5.96 1.82
N VAL A 74 -3.65 5.43 1.68
CA VAL A 74 -4.09 4.66 0.52
C VAL A 74 -5.20 5.40 -0.22
N LEU A 75 -5.02 5.61 -1.50
CA LEU A 75 -6.00 6.27 -2.37
C LEU A 75 -6.76 5.24 -3.20
N ASN A 76 -8.07 5.14 -2.99
CA ASN A 76 -8.96 4.37 -3.86
C ASN A 76 -8.97 4.95 -5.29
N PRO A 77 -9.44 4.19 -6.30
CA PRO A 77 -9.49 4.69 -7.67
C PRO A 77 -10.22 6.04 -7.81
N ALA A 78 -11.29 6.27 -7.06
CA ALA A 78 -12.05 7.53 -7.09
C ALA A 78 -11.53 8.61 -6.12
N THR A 79 -10.63 8.29 -5.19
CA THR A 79 -10.13 9.24 -4.19
C THR A 79 -9.14 10.21 -4.83
N PRO A 80 -9.37 11.53 -4.75
CA PRO A 80 -8.47 12.53 -5.32
C PRO A 80 -7.22 12.73 -4.45
N LEU A 81 -6.14 13.29 -5.03
CA LEU A 81 -4.91 13.61 -4.29
C LEU A 81 -5.14 14.64 -3.17
N SER A 82 -6.12 15.52 -3.32
CA SER A 82 -6.49 16.51 -2.31
C SER A 82 -6.93 15.90 -0.98
N ALA A 83 -7.34 14.62 -0.97
CA ALA A 83 -7.69 13.92 0.26
C ALA A 83 -6.51 13.78 1.25
N ILE A 84 -5.27 13.89 0.75
CA ILE A 84 -4.06 13.73 1.56
C ILE A 84 -3.09 14.91 1.45
N GLU A 85 -3.41 15.96 0.69
CA GLU A 85 -2.48 17.07 0.40
C GLU A 85 -1.91 17.73 1.66
N HIS A 86 -2.71 17.88 2.70
CA HIS A 86 -2.30 18.51 3.96
C HIS A 86 -1.54 17.58 4.92
N VAL A 87 -1.49 16.28 4.63
CA VAL A 87 -0.77 15.28 5.43
C VAL A 87 0.37 14.62 4.66
N LEU A 88 0.48 14.88 3.36
CA LEU A 88 1.46 14.24 2.49
C LEU A 88 2.89 14.32 3.05
N GLY A 89 3.25 15.48 3.61
CA GLY A 89 4.58 15.68 4.21
C GLY A 89 4.85 14.89 5.50
N ASP A 90 3.84 14.27 6.09
CA ASP A 90 3.95 13.45 7.30
C ASP A 90 3.92 11.95 7.01
N LEU A 91 3.69 11.58 5.74
CA LEU A 91 3.64 10.19 5.32
C LEU A 91 5.03 9.64 4.99
N ASP A 92 5.19 8.34 5.15
CA ASP A 92 6.35 7.57 4.74
C ASP A 92 6.06 6.78 3.44
N LEU A 93 4.77 6.59 3.13
CA LEU A 93 4.30 5.84 1.97
C LEU A 93 2.94 6.37 1.50
N VAL A 94 2.73 6.42 0.19
CA VAL A 94 1.40 6.57 -0.41
C VAL A 94 1.15 5.43 -1.37
N LEU A 95 0.07 4.69 -1.12
CA LEU A 95 -0.39 3.60 -1.98
C LEU A 95 -1.52 4.08 -2.90
N VAL A 96 -1.37 3.84 -4.19
CA VAL A 96 -2.43 4.05 -5.19
C VAL A 96 -3.07 2.70 -5.53
N MET A 97 -4.35 2.56 -5.24
CA MET A 97 -5.13 1.41 -5.68
C MET A 97 -5.42 1.51 -7.18
N SER A 98 -4.94 0.55 -7.94
CA SER A 98 -5.23 0.42 -9.37
C SER A 98 -6.32 -0.62 -9.69
N VAL A 99 -7.02 -1.06 -8.66
CA VAL A 99 -8.28 -1.83 -8.70
C VAL A 99 -9.16 -1.37 -7.53
N ASN A 100 -10.42 -1.78 -7.50
CA ASN A 100 -11.24 -1.57 -6.29
C ASN A 100 -10.78 -2.53 -5.18
N PRO A 101 -10.62 -2.04 -3.93
CA PRO A 101 -10.19 -2.87 -2.81
C PRO A 101 -11.13 -4.06 -2.54
N GLY A 102 -10.54 -5.19 -2.07
CA GLY A 102 -11.29 -6.34 -1.57
C GLY A 102 -10.85 -7.68 -2.13
N PHE A 103 -10.53 -7.77 -3.42
CA PHE A 103 -10.19 -9.05 -4.05
C PHE A 103 -9.00 -8.90 -5.02
N GLY A 104 -8.15 -9.93 -5.07
CA GLY A 104 -7.07 -10.03 -6.05
C GLY A 104 -7.57 -10.43 -7.45
N GLY A 105 -6.67 -10.36 -8.45
CA GLY A 105 -6.93 -10.84 -9.82
C GLY A 105 -7.82 -9.92 -10.68
N GLN A 106 -8.06 -8.70 -10.24
CA GLN A 106 -8.82 -7.70 -11.01
C GLN A 106 -7.97 -7.07 -12.12
N ALA A 107 -8.66 -6.54 -13.16
CA ALA A 107 -8.01 -5.80 -14.24
C ALA A 107 -7.52 -4.43 -13.75
N PHE A 108 -6.33 -4.04 -14.20
CA PHE A 108 -5.72 -2.75 -13.91
C PHE A 108 -6.59 -1.58 -14.44
N ILE A 109 -6.81 -0.57 -13.61
CA ILE A 109 -7.57 0.63 -13.97
C ILE A 109 -6.60 1.66 -14.57
N GLU A 110 -6.64 1.82 -15.88
CA GLU A 110 -5.72 2.64 -16.68
C GLU A 110 -5.60 4.11 -16.22
N SER A 111 -6.71 4.71 -15.79
CA SER A 111 -6.73 6.10 -15.33
C SER A 111 -5.83 6.36 -14.11
N GLN A 112 -5.43 5.31 -13.37
CA GLN A 112 -4.56 5.45 -12.20
C GLN A 112 -3.12 5.81 -12.56
N LEU A 113 -2.66 5.54 -13.79
CA LEU A 113 -1.33 5.98 -14.24
C LEU A 113 -1.15 7.50 -14.15
N ALA A 114 -2.17 8.25 -14.53
CA ALA A 114 -2.15 9.72 -14.40
C ALA A 114 -2.08 10.16 -12.93
N LYS A 115 -2.78 9.46 -12.02
CA LYS A 115 -2.73 9.71 -10.57
C LYS A 115 -1.34 9.41 -10.00
N ILE A 116 -0.72 8.29 -10.39
CA ILE A 116 0.65 7.92 -9.98
C ILE A 116 1.63 9.01 -10.40
N ALA A 117 1.59 9.46 -11.68
CA ALA A 117 2.48 10.49 -12.17
C ALA A 117 2.29 11.85 -11.47
N ALA A 118 1.05 12.23 -11.18
CA ALA A 118 0.75 13.46 -10.45
C ALA A 118 1.24 13.40 -9.00
N LEU A 119 1.07 12.25 -8.35
CA LEU A 119 1.53 12.02 -6.97
C LEU A 119 3.06 12.00 -6.90
N ARG A 120 3.76 11.35 -7.84
CA ARG A 120 5.23 11.38 -7.94
C ARG A 120 5.74 12.82 -8.00
N LYS A 121 5.14 13.63 -8.87
CA LYS A 121 5.50 15.05 -8.97
C LYS A 121 5.29 15.81 -7.66
N ALA A 122 4.21 15.53 -6.94
CA ALA A 122 3.95 16.17 -5.65
C ALA A 122 4.97 15.74 -4.58
N ILE A 123 5.33 14.45 -4.53
CA ILE A 123 6.33 13.92 -3.60
C ILE A 123 7.71 14.51 -3.91
N ASP A 124 8.11 14.57 -5.18
CA ASP A 124 9.40 15.15 -5.60
C ASP A 124 9.50 16.63 -5.23
N ALA A 125 8.40 17.37 -5.37
CA ALA A 125 8.36 18.78 -4.98
C ALA A 125 8.55 19.02 -3.48
N LEU A 126 8.18 18.04 -2.64
CA LEU A 126 8.41 18.09 -1.19
C LEU A 126 9.86 17.78 -0.80
N GLY A 127 10.61 17.08 -1.65
CA GLY A 127 11.98 16.65 -1.35
C GLY A 127 12.09 15.68 -0.17
N LYS A 128 11.02 14.92 0.12
CA LYS A 128 10.96 13.94 1.21
C LYS A 128 11.00 12.51 0.67
N PRO A 129 11.62 11.56 1.40
CA PRO A 129 11.68 10.15 0.99
C PRO A 129 10.35 9.45 1.30
N ILE A 130 9.35 9.67 0.46
CA ILE A 130 8.03 9.04 0.55
C ILE A 130 7.94 8.00 -0.55
N ASP A 131 7.75 6.74 -0.17
CA ASP A 131 7.58 5.64 -1.12
C ASP A 131 6.22 5.77 -1.84
N LEU A 132 6.23 5.63 -3.17
CA LEU A 132 5.01 5.59 -3.99
C LEU A 132 4.73 4.15 -4.40
N GLU A 133 3.69 3.59 -3.80
CA GLU A 133 3.30 2.20 -3.98
C GLU A 133 2.07 2.07 -4.87
N VAL A 134 1.97 0.94 -5.59
CA VAL A 134 0.82 0.61 -6.44
C VAL A 134 0.35 -0.82 -6.17
N ASP A 135 -0.96 -0.98 -5.91
CA ASP A 135 -1.60 -2.28 -5.73
C ASP A 135 -2.82 -2.44 -6.64
N GLY A 136 -2.84 -3.56 -7.36
CA GLY A 136 -3.97 -4.00 -8.17
C GLY A 136 -3.65 -4.21 -9.64
N GLY A 137 -3.91 -5.43 -10.15
CA GLY A 137 -3.71 -5.77 -11.56
C GLY A 137 -2.25 -5.69 -12.04
N VAL A 138 -1.29 -5.73 -11.09
CA VAL A 138 0.14 -5.66 -11.41
C VAL A 138 0.60 -6.95 -12.07
N ASN A 139 1.10 -6.83 -13.30
CA ASN A 139 1.77 -7.84 -14.10
C ASN A 139 3.00 -7.21 -14.76
N VAL A 140 3.76 -7.95 -15.56
CA VAL A 140 5.00 -7.44 -16.17
C VAL A 140 4.78 -6.19 -17.02
N GLU A 141 3.67 -6.12 -17.77
CA GLU A 141 3.35 -4.98 -18.62
C GLU A 141 2.95 -3.77 -17.78
N THR A 142 1.97 -3.94 -16.86
CA THR A 142 1.49 -2.85 -16.02
C THR A 142 2.55 -2.38 -15.02
N ALA A 143 3.43 -3.28 -14.54
CA ALA A 143 4.57 -2.94 -13.69
C ALA A 143 5.49 -1.91 -14.36
N ARG A 144 5.90 -2.14 -15.61
CA ARG A 144 6.72 -1.19 -16.38
C ARG A 144 6.06 0.18 -16.51
N ARG A 145 4.75 0.20 -16.71
CA ARG A 145 3.98 1.43 -16.86
C ARG A 145 3.87 2.19 -15.53
N CYS A 146 3.69 1.47 -14.42
CA CYS A 146 3.67 2.06 -13.07
C CYS A 146 5.05 2.64 -12.72
N ILE A 147 6.14 1.90 -12.95
CA ILE A 147 7.51 2.37 -12.74
C ILE A 147 7.78 3.62 -13.58
N LYS A 148 7.43 3.60 -14.87
CA LYS A 148 7.58 4.76 -15.76
C LYS A 148 6.76 5.98 -15.27
N ALA A 149 5.62 5.75 -14.63
CA ALA A 149 4.80 6.80 -14.04
C ALA A 149 5.35 7.30 -12.70
N GLY A 150 6.35 6.63 -12.11
CA GLY A 150 7.06 7.05 -10.90
C GLY A 150 6.82 6.21 -9.66
N ALA A 151 6.26 5.00 -9.78
CA ALA A 151 6.11 4.08 -8.65
C ALA A 151 7.47 3.51 -8.21
N ASP A 152 7.70 3.47 -6.90
CA ASP A 152 8.88 2.88 -6.25
C ASP A 152 8.62 1.43 -5.82
N VAL A 153 7.38 1.14 -5.41
CA VAL A 153 6.97 -0.15 -4.83
C VAL A 153 5.78 -0.71 -5.59
N LEU A 154 5.79 -2.03 -5.85
CA LEU A 154 4.72 -2.74 -6.54
C LEU A 154 4.21 -3.91 -5.69
N VAL A 155 2.91 -3.95 -5.45
CA VAL A 155 2.24 -5.08 -4.82
C VAL A 155 1.73 -6.02 -5.91
N ALA A 156 2.23 -7.26 -5.91
CA ALA A 156 1.90 -8.25 -6.92
C ALA A 156 1.67 -9.62 -6.26
N GLY A 157 0.42 -10.03 -6.17
CA GLY A 157 0.04 -11.36 -5.68
C GLY A 157 0.10 -12.40 -6.79
N THR A 158 -0.92 -12.42 -7.64
CA THR A 158 -1.07 -13.42 -8.71
C THR A 158 0.15 -13.52 -9.62
N ALA A 159 0.73 -12.38 -10.02
CA ALA A 159 1.89 -12.35 -10.91
C ALA A 159 3.14 -12.99 -10.27
N VAL A 160 3.32 -12.88 -8.95
CA VAL A 160 4.45 -13.52 -8.24
C VAL A 160 4.20 -15.00 -8.02
N PHE A 161 3.00 -15.37 -7.55
CA PHE A 161 2.72 -16.74 -7.10
C PHE A 161 2.27 -17.70 -8.20
N SER A 162 2.09 -17.23 -9.43
CA SER A 162 1.75 -18.08 -10.58
C SER A 162 2.83 -19.10 -10.88
N GLY A 163 2.44 -20.32 -11.20
CA GLY A 163 3.32 -21.42 -11.64
C GLY A 163 4.10 -22.12 -10.52
N GLY A 164 3.80 -21.82 -9.25
CA GLY A 164 4.36 -22.48 -8.08
C GLY A 164 5.71 -21.94 -7.61
N PRO A 165 6.24 -22.47 -6.48
CA PRO A 165 7.41 -21.91 -5.78
C PRO A 165 8.67 -21.78 -6.65
N ASP A 166 8.90 -22.69 -7.55
CA ASP A 166 10.08 -22.69 -8.44
C ASP A 166 10.10 -21.50 -9.42
N LYS A 167 8.96 -20.83 -9.61
CA LYS A 167 8.82 -19.67 -10.50
C LYS A 167 8.91 -18.32 -9.78
N TYR A 168 8.76 -18.26 -8.46
CA TYR A 168 8.65 -17.00 -7.71
C TYR A 168 9.83 -16.05 -7.97
N ALA A 169 11.05 -16.55 -7.93
CA ALA A 169 12.24 -15.71 -8.16
C ALA A 169 12.27 -15.13 -9.59
N ALA A 170 11.92 -15.93 -10.58
CA ALA A 170 11.85 -15.50 -11.98
C ALA A 170 10.73 -14.49 -12.20
N ASN A 171 9.56 -14.73 -11.60
CA ASN A 171 8.41 -13.83 -11.66
C ASN A 171 8.74 -12.45 -11.02
N ILE A 172 9.36 -12.45 -9.84
CA ILE A 172 9.80 -11.21 -9.18
C ILE A 172 10.82 -10.45 -10.05
N LYS A 173 11.78 -11.17 -10.65
CA LYS A 173 12.76 -10.54 -11.54
C LYS A 173 12.09 -9.90 -12.76
N ALA A 174 11.11 -10.57 -13.36
CA ALA A 174 10.38 -10.04 -14.51
C ALA A 174 9.56 -8.78 -14.19
N LEU A 175 9.04 -8.66 -12.95
CA LEU A 175 8.30 -7.47 -12.50
C LEU A 175 9.20 -6.25 -12.26
N ARG A 176 10.49 -6.47 -12.08
CA ARG A 176 11.50 -5.41 -11.83
C ARG A 176 12.24 -4.94 -13.08
N SER A 177 11.90 -5.51 -14.26
CA SER A 177 12.61 -5.28 -15.54
C SER A 177 11.92 -4.25 -16.43
#